data_310d606f4928e3574d1b282b8653998f
#
_entry.id   310d606f4928e3574d1b282b8653998f
#
_cell.length_a   1.000
_cell.length_b   1.000
_cell.length_c   1.000
_cell.angle_alpha   90.00
_cell.angle_beta   90.00
_cell.angle_gamma   90.00
#
_symmetry.space_group_name_H-M   'P 1'
#
loop_
_entity.id
_entity.type
_entity.pdbx_description
1 polymer ?
#
loop_
_entity_poly.entity_id
_entity_poly.type
_entity_poly.pdbx_seq_one_letter_code
_entity_poly.pdbx_strand_id
1 'polypeptide(L)' 'MNNTELHNVLAEMIEHTSVMTIFEEMVTSMSTDELEENVKHLDQHLFANHFLTRED' A
#
# COMPACT_ATOMS: atom_id res chain seq x y z
N MET A 1 -11.69 15.40 -1.26
CA MET A 1 -10.57 15.31 -2.23
C MET A 1 -10.77 14.11 -3.13
N ASN A 2 -10.43 14.23 -4.40
CA ASN A 2 -10.50 13.11 -5.33
C ASN A 2 -9.19 12.30 -5.28
N ASN A 3 -9.15 11.18 -5.99
CA ASN A 3 -7.97 10.31 -5.99
C ASN A 3 -6.70 11.00 -6.48
N THR A 4 -6.82 11.83 -7.51
CA THR A 4 -5.66 12.55 -8.04
C THR A 4 -5.07 13.49 -7.01
N GLU A 5 -5.93 14.22 -6.31
CA GLU A 5 -5.49 15.13 -5.26
C GLU A 5 -4.84 14.38 -4.11
N LEU A 6 -5.41 13.24 -3.72
CA LEU A 6 -4.86 12.43 -2.65
C LEU A 6 -3.50 11.85 -3.03
N HIS A 7 -3.34 11.41 -4.29
CA HIS A 7 -2.05 10.94 -4.78
C HIS A 7 -1.00 12.04 -4.72
N ASN A 8 -1.37 13.26 -5.11
CA ASN A 8 -0.44 14.38 -5.09
C ASN A 8 -0.03 14.74 -3.67
N VAL A 9 -0.97 14.74 -2.74
CA VAL A 9 -0.67 14.99 -1.32
C VAL A 9 0.26 13.91 -0.78
N LEU A 10 -0.01 12.65 -1.10
CA LEU A 10 0.81 11.53 -0.65
C LEU A 10 2.25 11.65 -1.20
N ALA A 11 2.38 12.03 -2.46
CA ALA A 11 3.71 12.23 -3.07
C ALA A 11 4.48 13.33 -2.34
N GLU A 12 3.82 14.43 -1.98
CA GLU A 12 4.44 15.50 -1.22
C GLU A 12 4.87 15.02 0.16
N MET A 13 4.04 14.24 0.82
CA MET A 13 4.39 13.68 2.14
C MET A 13 5.63 12.80 2.05
N ILE A 14 5.73 11.99 1.00
CA ILE A 14 6.88 11.13 0.79
C ILE A 14 8.16 11.97 0.61
N GLU A 15 8.07 13.09 -0.09
CA GLU A 15 9.20 13.99 -0.25
C GLU A 15 9.67 14.60 1.06
N HIS A 16 8.75 14.83 1.99
CA HIS A 16 9.06 15.42 3.29
C HIS A 16 9.58 14.42 4.32
N THR A 17 9.40 13.15 4.08
CA THR A 17 9.89 12.11 4.98
C THR A 17 10.54 10.98 4.16
N SER A 18 9.91 9.81 4.11
CA SER A 18 10.42 8.72 3.28
C SER A 18 9.27 7.80 2.91
N VAL A 19 9.47 7.06 1.82
CA VAL A 19 8.49 6.06 1.40
C VAL A 19 8.26 5.04 2.51
N MET A 20 9.32 4.62 3.17
CA MET A 20 9.22 3.62 4.24
C MET A 20 8.41 4.14 5.44
N THR A 21 8.63 5.39 5.82
CA THR A 21 7.87 5.97 6.94
C THR A 21 6.38 6.05 6.59
N ILE A 22 6.07 6.50 5.40
CA ILE A 22 4.67 6.59 4.94
C ILE A 22 4.05 5.20 4.89
N PHE A 23 4.78 4.23 4.37
CA PHE A 23 4.33 2.85 4.29
C PHE A 23 3.98 2.29 5.68
N GLU A 24 4.88 2.47 6.63
CA GLU A 24 4.67 1.97 7.99
C GLU A 24 3.45 2.59 8.66
N GLU A 25 3.27 3.89 8.49
CA GLU A 25 2.12 4.58 9.05
C GLU A 25 0.81 4.13 8.41
N MET A 26 0.81 3.94 7.10
CA MET A 26 -0.37 3.46 6.40
C MET A 26 -0.76 2.05 6.85
N VAL A 27 0.22 1.17 6.95
CA VAL A 27 -0.02 -0.20 7.40
C VAL A 27 -0.57 -0.21 8.83
N THR A 28 0.01 0.60 9.71
CA THR A 28 -0.43 0.70 11.10
C THR A 28 -1.86 1.20 11.21
N SER A 29 -2.29 2.07 10.30
CA SER A 29 -3.62 2.66 10.34
C SER A 29 -4.71 1.77 9.72
N MET A 30 -4.33 0.69 9.05
CA MET A 30 -5.29 -0.22 8.41
C MET A 30 -5.74 -1.30 9.38
N SER A 31 -6.99 -1.74 9.23
CA SER A 31 -7.45 -2.95 9.90
C SER A 31 -6.80 -4.17 9.23
N THR A 32 -6.86 -5.31 9.88
CA THR A 32 -6.32 -6.55 9.30
C THR A 32 -6.97 -6.86 7.96
N ASP A 33 -8.29 -6.67 7.87
CA ASP A 33 -9.01 -6.94 6.62
C ASP A 33 -8.60 -6.00 5.50
N GLU A 34 -8.43 -4.72 5.82
CA GLU A 34 -7.97 -3.73 4.85
C GLU A 34 -6.56 -4.05 4.36
N LEU A 35 -5.68 -4.40 5.29
CA LEU A 35 -4.31 -4.77 4.95
C LEU A 35 -4.29 -6.00 4.05
N GLU A 36 -5.09 -7.01 4.38
CA GLU A 36 -5.17 -8.22 3.56
C GLU A 36 -5.64 -7.91 2.14
N GLU A 37 -6.66 -7.10 1.99
CA GLU A 37 -7.15 -6.73 0.66
C GLU A 37 -6.10 -5.97 -0.13
N ASN A 38 -5.38 -5.07 0.51
CA ASN A 38 -4.34 -4.31 -0.16
C ASN A 38 -3.16 -5.19 -0.55
N VAL A 39 -2.78 -6.13 0.29
CA VAL A 39 -1.70 -7.07 -0.03
C VAL A 39 -2.10 -7.95 -1.21
N LYS A 40 -3.33 -8.44 -1.23
CA LYS A 40 -3.84 -9.23 -2.36
C LYS A 40 -3.81 -8.43 -3.65
N HIS A 41 -4.21 -7.17 -3.58
CA HIS A 41 -4.21 -6.29 -4.75
C HIS A 41 -2.79 -6.10 -5.29
N LEU A 42 -1.84 -5.83 -4.41
CA LEU A 42 -0.44 -5.65 -4.80
C LEU A 42 0.12 -6.92 -5.43
N ASP A 43 -0.14 -8.06 -4.81
CA ASP A 43 0.35 -9.33 -5.31
C ASP A 43 -0.22 -9.65 -6.69
N GLN A 44 -1.51 -9.42 -6.85
CA GLN A 44 -2.17 -9.69 -8.14
C GLN A 44 -1.66 -8.80 -9.26
N HIS A 45 -1.50 -7.51 -8.98
CA HIS A 45 -1.17 -6.54 -10.01
C HIS A 45 0.32 -6.43 -10.31
N LEU A 46 1.17 -6.65 -9.31
CA LEU A 46 2.61 -6.48 -9.49
C LEU A 46 3.36 -7.81 -9.62
N PHE A 47 2.82 -8.87 -9.06
CA PHE A 47 3.53 -10.14 -8.97
C PHE A 47 2.73 -11.34 -9.48
N ALA A 48 1.61 -11.11 -10.12
CA ALA A 48 0.75 -12.15 -10.70
C ALA A 48 0.43 -13.27 -9.69
N ASN A 49 0.09 -12.89 -8.47
CA ASN A 49 -0.27 -13.80 -7.37
C ASN A 49 0.88 -14.72 -6.94
N HIS A 50 2.11 -14.26 -7.12
CA HIS A 50 3.28 -15.08 -6.79
C HIS A 50 3.43 -15.37 -5.31
N PHE A 51 3.14 -14.37 -4.47
CA PHE A 51 3.43 -14.50 -3.03
C PHE A 51 2.32 -15.18 -2.24
N LEU A 52 1.07 -14.85 -2.51
CA LEU A 52 -0.04 -15.35 -1.71
C LEU A 52 -0.56 -16.70 -2.14
N THR A 53 -0.30 -17.13 -3.36
CA THR A 53 -0.77 -18.42 -3.86
C THR A 53 0.27 -19.53 -3.84
N ARG A 54 1.51 -19.22 -3.49
CA ARG A 54 2.54 -20.23 -3.45
C ARG A 54 2.33 -21.15 -2.25
N GLU A 55 2.61 -22.42 -2.45
CA GLU A 55 2.54 -23.42 -1.39
C GLU A 55 3.89 -23.53 -0.69
N ASP A 56 3.85 -23.74 0.59
CA ASP A 56 5.07 -23.95 1.38
C ASP A 56 5.46 -25.41 1.46
#